data_ffd134c5e1f838030dc551a275d9e461
#
_entry.id   ffd134c5e1f838030dc551a275d9e461
#
_cell.length_a   1.000
_cell.length_b   1.000
_cell.length_c   1.000
_cell.angle_alpha   90.00
_cell.angle_beta   90.00
_cell.angle_gamma   90.00
#
_symmetry.space_group_name_H-M   'P 1'
#
loop_
_entity.id
_entity.type
_entity.pdbx_description
1 polymer ?
#
loop_
_entity_poly.entity_id
_entity_poly.type
_entity_poly.pdbx_seq_one_letter_code
_entity_poly.pdbx_strand_id
1 'polypeptide(L)'
;MSSSRALVLGAGVAGLTTAIALARRGVPVDVLERDAATAPSGRRGAGSWYRDGAPHAGQGHVFSPKSHQVLADELPDVLRQLLELGAREWSVGPSAGRWDGPTSAESGTALAVRRPVFDWVLRRVAEREPLLRVHSGAAATGLQTSGGRLSGVLVGRAVVPADFAVDATGAFGPVSSWLDDLGHPRLAEPRPDPDTASTGADFYTRCYALHWPGEPGELNLGLAAGGDFGDYSCRVVPADNNTFTVMFTVPAGAPNGAGESRLAPLSSPDGFQAAASSIPAIADWVDPAAAEPITGVTSLRLPPVRRGGASAMARLPGLVAVGDALHTGDPVWCSGMAVALASGLACASAVSAARDGETVDVAARVWDAAADLAAYPACACARMSGPSAGDLAEVLAGSAPVPVG
;
A
#
# COMPACT_ATOMS: atom_id res chain seq x y z
N MET A 1 -13.49 17.40 28.75
CA MET A 1 -13.61 17.38 27.27
C MET A 1 -14.87 16.62 26.93
N SER A 2 -15.76 17.20 26.12
CA SER A 2 -16.97 16.53 25.63
C SER A 2 -16.58 15.22 24.95
N SER A 3 -17.44 14.21 25.03
CA SER A 3 -17.29 12.87 24.41
C SER A 3 -17.38 12.97 22.87
N SER A 4 -16.53 13.81 22.25
CA SER A 4 -16.49 13.93 20.80
C SER A 4 -15.91 12.67 20.20
N ARG A 5 -16.57 12.17 19.15
CA ARG A 5 -16.09 11.04 18.36
C ARG A 5 -14.92 11.50 17.50
N ALA A 6 -13.91 10.65 17.34
CA ALA A 6 -12.88 10.89 16.35
C ALA A 6 -13.44 10.57 14.95
N LEU A 7 -13.14 11.40 13.96
CA LEU A 7 -13.44 11.11 12.57
C LEU A 7 -12.20 10.59 11.87
N VAL A 8 -12.35 9.52 11.08
CA VAL A 8 -11.29 9.00 10.21
C VAL A 8 -11.78 9.07 8.76
N LEU A 9 -11.04 9.73 7.91
CA LEU A 9 -11.37 9.93 6.50
C LEU A 9 -10.67 8.88 5.65
N GLY A 10 -11.40 7.85 5.24
CA GLY A 10 -10.93 6.71 4.45
C GLY A 10 -10.84 5.42 5.27
N ALA A 11 -11.37 4.32 4.71
CA ALA A 11 -11.32 2.97 5.26
C ALA A 11 -10.25 2.10 4.58
N GLY A 12 -9.11 2.68 4.24
CA GLY A 12 -7.90 1.96 3.85
C GLY A 12 -7.18 1.37 5.06
N VAL A 13 -5.99 0.78 4.83
CA VAL A 13 -5.21 0.13 5.90
C VAL A 13 -4.90 1.10 7.04
N ALA A 14 -4.34 2.27 6.75
CA ALA A 14 -4.01 3.25 7.78
C ALA A 14 -5.24 3.72 8.56
N GLY A 15 -6.34 4.01 7.85
CA GLY A 15 -7.58 4.48 8.48
C GLY A 15 -8.23 3.44 9.39
N LEU A 16 -8.37 2.20 8.92
CA LEU A 16 -8.95 1.13 9.74
C LEU A 16 -8.04 0.75 10.91
N THR A 17 -6.72 0.73 10.71
CA THR A 17 -5.75 0.51 11.79
C THR A 17 -5.89 1.57 12.88
N THR A 18 -5.92 2.84 12.48
CA THR A 18 -6.14 3.96 13.41
C THR A 18 -7.47 3.81 14.16
N ALA A 19 -8.54 3.52 13.43
CA ALA A 19 -9.88 3.44 13.98
C ALA A 19 -10.04 2.28 14.98
N ILE A 20 -9.52 1.09 14.65
CA ILE A 20 -9.49 -0.07 15.55
C ILE A 20 -8.69 0.28 16.81
N ALA A 21 -7.51 0.83 16.66
CA ALA A 21 -6.64 1.16 17.79
C ALA A 21 -7.24 2.24 18.69
N LEU A 22 -7.91 3.25 18.14
CA LEU A 22 -8.66 4.26 18.91
C LEU A 22 -9.83 3.63 19.67
N ALA A 23 -10.65 2.82 18.98
CA ALA A 23 -11.80 2.16 19.60
C ALA A 23 -11.39 1.27 20.77
N ARG A 24 -10.31 0.51 20.65
CA ARG A 24 -9.75 -0.34 21.71
C ARG A 24 -9.20 0.46 22.89
N ARG A 25 -8.84 1.73 22.68
CA ARG A 25 -8.44 2.69 23.73
C ARG A 25 -9.62 3.49 24.29
N GLY A 26 -10.85 3.06 24.00
CA GLY A 26 -12.07 3.69 24.53
C GLY A 26 -12.48 4.99 23.83
N VAL A 27 -11.92 5.28 22.66
CA VAL A 27 -12.29 6.45 21.86
C VAL A 27 -13.35 6.05 20.83
N PRO A 28 -14.58 6.62 20.88
CA PRO A 28 -15.58 6.39 19.85
C PRO A 28 -15.10 6.94 18.51
N VAL A 29 -15.25 6.15 17.42
CA VAL A 29 -14.76 6.50 16.10
C VAL A 29 -15.84 6.33 15.04
N ASP A 30 -15.94 7.30 14.14
CA ASP A 30 -16.67 7.18 12.88
C ASP A 30 -15.69 7.24 11.73
N VAL A 31 -15.68 6.22 10.86
CA VAL A 31 -14.88 6.18 9.63
C VAL A 31 -15.78 6.56 8.46
N LEU A 32 -15.39 7.58 7.72
CA LEU A 32 -16.09 8.02 6.50
C LEU A 32 -15.37 7.43 5.30
N GLU A 33 -16.04 6.54 4.57
CA GLU A 33 -15.49 5.89 3.38
C GLU A 33 -16.33 6.26 2.14
N ARG A 34 -15.67 6.80 1.13
CA ARG A 34 -16.33 7.18 -0.13
C ARG A 34 -16.86 5.99 -0.93
N ASP A 35 -16.16 4.86 -0.86
CA ASP A 35 -16.57 3.62 -1.51
C ASP A 35 -17.83 3.07 -0.86
N ALA A 36 -18.86 2.82 -1.67
CA ALA A 36 -20.09 2.18 -1.23
C ALA A 36 -19.95 0.65 -1.14
N ALA A 37 -18.86 0.07 -1.67
CA ALA A 37 -18.64 -1.37 -1.68
C ALA A 37 -18.56 -1.93 -0.25
N THR A 38 -19.46 -2.85 0.06
CA THR A 38 -19.46 -3.59 1.33
C THR A 38 -18.55 -4.81 1.23
N ALA A 39 -17.88 -5.14 2.35
CA ALA A 39 -17.09 -6.35 2.40
C ALA A 39 -17.98 -7.59 2.23
N PRO A 40 -17.59 -8.57 1.40
CA PRO A 40 -18.32 -9.83 1.29
C PRO A 40 -18.49 -10.49 2.66
N SER A 41 -19.69 -11.06 2.92
CA SER A 41 -19.98 -11.69 4.21
C SER A 41 -19.20 -12.99 4.43
N GLY A 42 -18.80 -13.68 3.34
CA GLY A 42 -18.13 -14.97 3.36
C GLY A 42 -16.63 -14.89 3.06
N ARG A 43 -15.85 -15.79 3.66
CA ARG A 43 -14.40 -15.92 3.46
C ARG A 43 -13.99 -16.11 1.99
N ARG A 44 -14.83 -16.80 1.19
CA ARG A 44 -14.56 -17.05 -0.25
C ARG A 44 -14.46 -15.77 -1.08
N GLY A 45 -15.11 -14.69 -0.67
CA GLY A 45 -15.05 -13.40 -1.36
C GLY A 45 -13.84 -12.54 -0.98
N ALA A 46 -13.08 -12.90 0.05
CA ALA A 46 -11.99 -12.07 0.56
C ALA A 46 -10.93 -11.80 -0.52
N GLY A 47 -10.50 -12.82 -1.25
CA GLY A 47 -9.44 -12.72 -2.26
C GLY A 47 -9.83 -11.96 -3.55
N SER A 48 -11.10 -11.64 -3.73
CA SER A 48 -11.64 -10.90 -4.88
C SER A 48 -12.30 -9.57 -4.50
N TRP A 49 -12.14 -9.12 -3.26
CA TRP A 49 -12.71 -7.87 -2.81
C TRP A 49 -11.85 -6.67 -3.20
N TYR A 50 -12.00 -6.25 -4.46
CA TYR A 50 -11.36 -5.03 -4.95
C TYR A 50 -12.28 -3.82 -4.73
N ARG A 51 -11.66 -2.66 -4.48
CA ARG A 51 -12.35 -1.40 -4.19
C ARG A 51 -11.79 -0.29 -5.06
N ASP A 52 -12.66 0.55 -5.62
CA ASP A 52 -12.26 1.68 -6.46
C ASP A 52 -11.40 2.69 -5.69
N GLY A 53 -11.63 2.85 -4.40
CA GLY A 53 -10.83 3.69 -3.51
C GLY A 53 -9.43 3.16 -3.21
N ALA A 54 -9.12 1.90 -3.59
CA ALA A 54 -7.82 1.28 -3.40
C ALA A 54 -7.35 0.58 -4.70
N PRO A 55 -7.15 1.32 -5.80
CA PRO A 55 -6.84 0.74 -7.12
C PRO A 55 -5.54 -0.09 -7.12
N HIS A 56 -4.61 0.22 -6.21
CA HIS A 56 -3.37 -0.53 -6.05
C HIS A 56 -3.54 -1.86 -5.30
N ALA A 57 -4.72 -2.18 -4.76
CA ALA A 57 -4.94 -3.44 -4.04
C ALA A 57 -4.76 -4.70 -4.91
N GLY A 58 -4.86 -4.56 -6.23
CA GLY A 58 -4.55 -5.64 -7.19
C GLY A 58 -3.06 -5.86 -7.42
N GLN A 59 -2.18 -4.99 -6.91
CA GLN A 59 -0.74 -5.13 -7.07
C GLN A 59 -0.14 -6.09 -6.04
N GLY A 60 1.07 -6.59 -6.32
CA GLY A 60 1.83 -7.37 -5.34
C GLY A 60 2.22 -6.50 -4.14
N HIS A 61 1.93 -6.98 -2.93
CA HIS A 61 2.29 -6.30 -1.69
C HIS A 61 3.18 -7.19 -0.84
N VAL A 62 4.26 -6.60 -0.36
CA VAL A 62 5.15 -7.24 0.61
C VAL A 62 4.78 -6.75 2.01
N PHE A 63 4.51 -7.68 2.90
CA PHE A 63 4.35 -7.42 4.33
C PHE A 63 5.66 -7.78 5.02
N SER A 64 6.53 -6.79 5.14
CA SER A 64 7.88 -6.93 5.73
C SER A 64 7.84 -7.45 7.17
N PRO A 65 8.99 -7.89 7.72
CA PRO A 65 9.10 -8.28 9.12
C PRO A 65 8.57 -7.22 10.08
N LYS A 66 8.76 -5.93 9.76
CA LYS A 66 8.21 -4.84 10.57
C LYS A 66 6.69 -4.80 10.53
N SER A 67 6.08 -5.02 9.36
CA SER A 67 4.61 -5.12 9.24
C SER A 67 4.07 -6.29 10.05
N HIS A 68 4.73 -7.45 9.99
CA HIS A 68 4.36 -8.63 10.77
C HIS A 68 4.48 -8.37 12.27
N GLN A 69 5.61 -7.81 12.73
CA GLN A 69 5.81 -7.47 14.14
C GLN A 69 4.71 -6.55 14.67
N VAL A 70 4.40 -5.48 13.93
CA VAL A 70 3.33 -4.54 14.30
C VAL A 70 1.97 -5.25 14.42
N LEU A 71 1.67 -6.18 13.52
CA LEU A 71 0.44 -6.98 13.59
C LEU A 71 0.45 -7.91 14.79
N ALA A 72 1.57 -8.57 15.07
CA ALA A 72 1.70 -9.50 16.20
C ALA A 72 1.54 -8.79 17.55
N ASP A 73 2.15 -7.62 17.69
CA ASP A 73 2.18 -6.87 18.94
C ASP A 73 0.87 -6.11 19.22
N GLU A 74 0.30 -5.47 18.19
CA GLU A 74 -0.79 -4.50 18.37
C GLU A 74 -2.16 -5.00 17.83
N LEU A 75 -2.14 -5.92 16.85
CA LEU A 75 -3.34 -6.44 16.18
C LEU A 75 -3.29 -7.97 16.03
N PRO A 76 -3.02 -8.74 17.13
CA PRO A 76 -2.80 -10.19 17.05
C PRO A 76 -4.03 -10.97 16.55
N ASP A 77 -5.22 -10.44 16.71
CA ASP A 77 -6.45 -11.02 16.19
C ASP A 77 -6.58 -10.84 14.67
N VAL A 78 -6.06 -9.75 14.11
CA VAL A 78 -5.94 -9.55 12.66
C VAL A 78 -4.97 -10.57 12.09
N LEU A 79 -3.75 -10.69 12.66
CA LEU A 79 -2.76 -11.65 12.22
C LEU A 79 -3.31 -13.07 12.26
N ARG A 80 -3.91 -13.48 13.37
CA ARG A 80 -4.52 -14.81 13.50
C ARG A 80 -5.58 -15.07 12.42
N GLN A 81 -6.48 -14.13 12.14
CA GLN A 81 -7.50 -14.28 11.09
C GLN A 81 -6.89 -14.37 9.70
N LEU A 82 -5.78 -13.65 9.42
CA LEU A 82 -5.05 -13.77 8.16
C LEU A 82 -4.46 -15.18 7.99
N LEU A 83 -3.82 -15.71 9.04
CA LEU A 83 -3.27 -17.08 9.03
C LEU A 83 -4.38 -18.13 8.86
N GLU A 84 -5.54 -17.97 9.52
CA GLU A 84 -6.72 -18.83 9.33
C GLU A 84 -7.30 -18.78 7.90
N LEU A 85 -7.02 -17.71 7.15
CA LEU A 85 -7.42 -17.53 5.76
C LEU A 85 -6.35 -17.97 4.77
N GLY A 86 -5.26 -18.57 5.24
CA GLY A 86 -4.21 -19.14 4.42
C GLY A 86 -3.04 -18.20 4.13
N ALA A 87 -2.95 -17.06 4.82
CA ALA A 87 -1.71 -16.29 4.83
C ALA A 87 -0.57 -17.13 5.42
N ARG A 88 0.65 -16.88 4.97
CA ARG A 88 1.82 -17.67 5.38
C ARG A 88 2.85 -16.77 6.04
N GLU A 89 3.41 -17.25 7.15
CA GLU A 89 4.58 -16.65 7.76
C GLU A 89 5.85 -17.13 7.08
N TRP A 90 6.76 -16.20 6.89
CA TRP A 90 8.00 -16.40 6.15
C TRP A 90 9.19 -15.90 6.94
N SER A 91 10.14 -16.79 7.25
CA SER A 91 11.39 -16.38 7.91
C SER A 91 12.33 -15.74 6.89
N VAL A 92 12.67 -14.48 7.13
CA VAL A 92 13.65 -13.73 6.36
C VAL A 92 14.96 -13.74 7.12
N GLY A 93 15.97 -14.39 6.57
CA GLY A 93 17.34 -14.31 7.07
C GLY A 93 18.01 -13.00 6.72
N PRO A 94 19.16 -12.65 7.34
CA PRO A 94 19.99 -11.58 6.86
C PRO A 94 20.36 -11.88 5.41
N SER A 95 20.00 -11.02 4.49
CA SER A 95 20.23 -11.24 3.07
C SER A 95 21.73 -11.38 2.80
N ALA A 96 22.16 -12.56 2.41
CA ALA A 96 23.52 -12.90 2.04
C ALA A 96 23.92 -12.36 0.66
N GLY A 97 23.14 -11.47 0.05
CA GLY A 97 23.31 -11.02 -1.33
C GLY A 97 23.48 -9.52 -1.48
N ARG A 98 24.68 -9.09 -1.75
CA ARG A 98 25.13 -7.93 -2.55
C ARG A 98 24.14 -6.75 -2.64
N TRP A 99 23.92 -6.10 -1.55
CA TRP A 99 23.43 -4.74 -1.52
C TRP A 99 24.58 -3.84 -1.04
N ASP A 100 25.05 -2.94 -1.88
CA ASP A 100 26.12 -1.96 -1.56
C ASP A 100 25.55 -0.70 -0.85
N GLY A 101 24.30 -0.73 -0.41
CA GLY A 101 23.63 0.33 0.35
C GLY A 101 23.60 0.06 1.86
N PRO A 102 23.05 0.98 2.68
CA PRO A 102 22.98 0.82 4.12
C PRO A 102 22.19 -0.45 4.46
N THR A 103 22.92 -1.43 4.95
CA THR A 103 22.46 -2.78 5.26
C THR A 103 21.61 -2.78 6.51
N SER A 104 20.30 -2.89 6.34
CA SER A 104 19.49 -3.62 7.30
C SER A 104 18.40 -4.36 6.54
N ALA A 105 18.77 -5.46 5.88
CA ALA A 105 17.79 -6.50 5.62
C ALA A 105 17.28 -6.93 6.98
N GLU A 106 16.10 -6.48 7.35
CA GLU A 106 15.46 -6.89 8.60
C GLU A 106 15.33 -8.41 8.59
N SER A 107 16.11 -9.08 9.42
CA SER A 107 15.84 -10.48 9.74
C SER A 107 14.57 -10.54 10.57
N GLY A 108 13.72 -11.50 10.30
CA GLY A 108 12.47 -11.64 11.04
C GLY A 108 11.43 -12.44 10.28
N THR A 109 10.21 -12.40 10.75
CA THR A 109 9.08 -13.07 10.13
C THR A 109 8.29 -12.06 9.29
N ALA A 110 8.18 -12.31 7.99
CA ALA A 110 7.32 -11.58 7.06
C ALA A 110 6.00 -12.32 6.84
N LEU A 111 5.02 -11.66 6.24
CA LEU A 111 3.71 -12.25 5.95
C LEU A 111 3.42 -12.22 4.45
N ALA A 112 3.09 -13.38 3.89
CA ALA A 112 2.63 -13.55 2.53
C ALA A 112 1.11 -13.59 2.49
N VAL A 113 0.50 -12.54 1.94
CA VAL A 113 -0.94 -12.40 1.82
C VAL A 113 -1.29 -11.41 0.70
N ARG A 114 -2.35 -11.69 -0.07
CA ARG A 114 -2.88 -10.71 -1.04
C ARG A 114 -3.55 -9.55 -0.32
N ARG A 115 -3.38 -8.36 -0.86
CA ARG A 115 -3.95 -7.15 -0.31
C ARG A 115 -5.49 -7.21 -0.14
N PRO A 116 -6.29 -7.74 -1.07
CA PRO A 116 -7.73 -7.87 -0.86
C PRO A 116 -8.09 -8.71 0.37
N VAL A 117 -7.35 -9.80 0.64
CA VAL A 117 -7.56 -10.63 1.83
C VAL A 117 -7.24 -9.86 3.11
N PHE A 118 -6.12 -9.14 3.10
CA PHE A 118 -5.72 -8.28 4.22
C PHE A 118 -6.78 -7.20 4.50
N ASP A 119 -7.19 -6.45 3.48
CA ASP A 119 -8.19 -5.39 3.59
C ASP A 119 -9.53 -5.95 4.10
N TRP A 120 -9.93 -7.13 3.64
CA TRP A 120 -11.15 -7.79 4.09
C TRP A 120 -11.09 -8.15 5.58
N VAL A 121 -10.00 -8.76 6.05
CA VAL A 121 -9.84 -9.11 7.47
C VAL A 121 -9.86 -7.85 8.33
N LEU A 122 -9.10 -6.83 7.96
CA LEU A 122 -9.04 -5.58 8.71
C LEU A 122 -10.42 -4.91 8.79
N ARG A 123 -11.17 -4.91 7.69
CA ARG A 123 -12.55 -4.41 7.66
C ARG A 123 -13.48 -5.22 8.57
N ARG A 124 -13.38 -6.55 8.55
CA ARG A 124 -14.22 -7.42 9.40
C ARG A 124 -13.90 -7.27 10.88
N VAL A 125 -12.63 -7.03 11.24
CA VAL A 125 -12.24 -6.71 12.61
C VAL A 125 -12.84 -5.36 13.02
N ALA A 126 -12.68 -4.33 12.18
CA ALA A 126 -13.23 -3.00 12.44
C ALA A 126 -14.76 -3.03 12.68
N GLU A 127 -15.52 -3.78 11.89
CA GLU A 127 -16.97 -3.90 12.01
C GLU A 127 -17.44 -4.57 13.32
N ARG A 128 -16.55 -5.28 14.02
CA ARG A 128 -16.85 -5.92 15.31
C ARG A 128 -16.48 -5.07 16.51
N GLU A 129 -15.74 -3.96 16.32
CA GLU A 129 -15.37 -3.07 17.41
C GLU A 129 -16.59 -2.26 17.90
N PRO A 130 -16.96 -2.34 19.18
CA PRO A 130 -18.21 -1.72 19.67
C PRO A 130 -18.25 -0.21 19.55
N LEU A 131 -17.08 0.44 19.62
CA LEU A 131 -16.94 1.90 19.57
C LEU A 131 -16.64 2.44 18.17
N LEU A 132 -16.60 1.57 17.15
CA LEU A 132 -16.26 1.94 15.79
C LEU A 132 -17.45 1.75 14.85
N ARG A 133 -17.69 2.74 13.99
CA ARG A 133 -18.67 2.67 12.91
C ARG A 133 -18.02 3.04 11.59
N VAL A 134 -18.23 2.23 10.55
CA VAL A 134 -17.77 2.55 9.20
C VAL A 134 -18.97 2.91 8.33
N HIS A 135 -18.95 4.12 7.81
CA HIS A 135 -19.98 4.67 6.93
C HIS A 135 -19.51 4.56 5.48
N SER A 136 -19.89 3.45 4.80
CA SER A 136 -19.62 3.26 3.38
C SER A 136 -20.50 4.16 2.52
N GLY A 137 -19.97 4.69 1.42
CA GLY A 137 -20.66 5.66 0.57
C GLY A 137 -20.73 7.08 1.16
N ALA A 138 -20.05 7.31 2.30
CA ALA A 138 -19.98 8.62 2.95
C ALA A 138 -18.71 9.36 2.56
N ALA A 139 -18.73 9.99 1.38
CA ALA A 139 -17.60 10.75 0.90
C ALA A 139 -17.48 12.09 1.66
N ALA A 140 -16.35 12.28 2.36
CA ALA A 140 -15.96 13.61 2.83
C ALA A 140 -15.69 14.51 1.61
N THR A 141 -16.20 15.74 1.66
CA THR A 141 -16.14 16.70 0.55
C THR A 141 -15.46 18.03 0.92
N GLY A 142 -15.06 18.20 2.18
CA GLY A 142 -14.38 19.40 2.65
C GLY A 142 -14.19 19.39 4.16
N LEU A 143 -13.50 20.43 4.64
CA LEU A 143 -13.27 20.68 6.05
C LEU A 143 -13.98 21.97 6.48
N GLN A 144 -14.44 22.01 7.73
CA GLN A 144 -14.94 23.21 8.36
C GLN A 144 -13.98 23.63 9.47
N THR A 145 -13.75 24.94 9.56
CA THR A 145 -12.87 25.51 10.59
C THR A 145 -13.59 26.58 11.41
N SER A 146 -13.17 26.73 12.66
CA SER A 146 -13.61 27.79 13.55
C SER A 146 -12.42 28.20 14.44
N GLY A 147 -12.14 29.49 14.51
CA GLY A 147 -11.00 29.99 15.29
C GLY A 147 -9.63 29.40 14.87
N GLY A 148 -9.44 29.12 13.58
CA GLY A 148 -8.19 28.55 13.07
C GLY A 148 -7.96 27.08 13.39
N ARG A 149 -8.98 26.34 13.82
CA ARG A 149 -8.95 24.91 14.16
C ARG A 149 -10.02 24.16 13.39
N LEU A 150 -9.85 22.85 13.25
CA LEU A 150 -10.90 21.97 12.74
C LEU A 150 -12.14 22.06 13.65
N SER A 151 -13.31 22.19 13.04
CA SER A 151 -14.61 22.19 13.74
C SER A 151 -15.61 21.20 13.13
N GLY A 152 -15.30 20.62 11.97
CA GLY A 152 -16.12 19.62 11.34
C GLY A 152 -15.60 19.17 9.97
N VAL A 153 -16.25 18.14 9.44
CA VAL A 153 -16.01 17.59 8.11
C VAL A 153 -17.31 17.66 7.31
N LEU A 154 -17.22 18.11 6.08
CA LEU A 154 -18.36 18.15 5.15
C LEU A 154 -18.59 16.77 4.54
N VAL A 155 -19.84 16.31 4.54
CA VAL A 155 -20.29 15.09 3.85
C VAL A 155 -21.50 15.50 3.00
N GLY A 156 -21.27 15.65 1.72
CA GLY A 156 -22.26 16.27 0.84
C GLY A 156 -22.56 17.72 1.26
N ARG A 157 -23.82 17.97 1.72
CA ARG A 157 -24.24 19.28 2.24
C ARG A 157 -24.29 19.36 3.77
N ALA A 158 -24.05 18.26 4.45
CA ALA A 158 -24.08 18.18 5.90
C ALA A 158 -22.68 18.40 6.50
N VAL A 159 -22.65 19.00 7.69
CA VAL A 159 -21.45 19.08 8.50
C VAL A 159 -21.53 17.99 9.57
N VAL A 160 -20.52 17.14 9.64
CA VAL A 160 -20.30 16.24 10.78
C VAL A 160 -19.36 16.97 11.74
N PRO A 161 -19.83 17.41 12.91
CA PRO A 161 -19.01 18.15 13.86
C PRO A 161 -17.86 17.29 14.36
N ALA A 162 -16.65 17.83 14.37
CA ALA A 162 -15.45 17.18 14.90
C ALA A 162 -14.40 18.22 15.28
N ASP A 163 -13.79 18.04 16.42
CA ASP A 163 -12.61 18.80 16.86
C ASP A 163 -11.30 18.05 16.59
N PHE A 164 -11.40 16.80 16.14
CA PHE A 164 -10.29 15.97 15.71
C PHE A 164 -10.69 15.05 14.55
N ALA A 165 -9.89 15.06 13.50
CA ALA A 165 -10.02 14.16 12.35
C ALA A 165 -8.66 13.61 11.91
N VAL A 166 -8.70 12.41 11.34
CA VAL A 166 -7.54 11.73 10.77
C VAL A 166 -7.71 11.65 9.25
N ASP A 167 -6.78 12.24 8.52
CA ASP A 167 -6.67 12.06 7.07
C ASP A 167 -6.00 10.73 6.76
N ALA A 168 -6.78 9.76 6.31
CA ALA A 168 -6.34 8.47 5.81
C ALA A 168 -6.82 8.26 4.36
N THR A 169 -6.98 9.36 3.60
CA THR A 169 -7.52 9.34 2.23
C THR A 169 -6.52 8.86 1.18
N GLY A 170 -5.29 8.57 1.60
CA GLY A 170 -4.23 8.02 0.75
C GLY A 170 -3.53 9.07 -0.13
N ALA A 171 -2.65 8.62 -1.00
CA ALA A 171 -1.78 9.46 -1.84
C ALA A 171 -2.53 10.46 -2.74
N PHE A 172 -3.73 10.09 -3.15
CA PHE A 172 -4.59 10.89 -4.05
C PHE A 172 -5.77 11.53 -3.31
N GLY A 173 -5.67 11.64 -1.99
CA GLY A 173 -6.70 12.23 -1.16
C GLY A 173 -6.89 13.72 -1.42
N PRO A 174 -8.11 14.24 -1.28
CA PRO A 174 -8.43 15.65 -1.59
C PRO A 174 -8.08 16.60 -0.45
N VAL A 175 -7.71 16.11 0.73
CA VAL A 175 -7.55 16.92 1.94
C VAL A 175 -6.53 18.03 1.75
N SER A 176 -5.46 17.76 1.01
CA SER A 176 -4.45 18.78 0.70
C SER A 176 -5.02 19.98 -0.05
N SER A 177 -5.90 19.76 -1.05
CA SER A 177 -6.53 20.88 -1.77
C SER A 177 -7.53 21.64 -0.90
N TRP A 178 -8.26 20.93 -0.02
CA TRP A 178 -9.16 21.62 0.93
C TRP A 178 -8.41 22.52 1.91
N LEU A 179 -7.20 22.09 2.33
CA LEU A 179 -6.36 22.94 3.17
C LEU A 179 -5.83 24.16 2.43
N ASP A 180 -5.49 24.01 1.17
CA ASP A 180 -5.06 25.13 0.31
C ASP A 180 -6.22 26.16 0.14
N ASP A 181 -7.44 25.67 -0.11
CA ASP A 181 -8.66 26.51 -0.22
C ASP A 181 -9.00 27.26 1.08
N LEU A 182 -8.66 26.66 2.22
CA LEU A 182 -8.85 27.27 3.55
C LEU A 182 -7.73 28.23 3.97
N GLY A 183 -6.77 28.50 3.08
CA GLY A 183 -5.64 29.39 3.36
C GLY A 183 -4.55 28.76 4.23
N HIS A 184 -4.49 27.43 4.26
CA HIS A 184 -3.41 26.66 4.87
C HIS A 184 -2.54 26.00 3.77
N PRO A 185 -1.83 26.77 2.94
CA PRO A 185 -1.07 26.23 1.81
C PRO A 185 0.04 25.30 2.29
N ARG A 186 0.44 24.40 1.42
CA ARG A 186 1.61 23.55 1.66
C ARG A 186 2.82 24.45 1.89
N LEU A 187 3.55 24.16 2.97
CA LEU A 187 4.92 24.66 3.06
C LEU A 187 5.68 24.05 1.89
N ALA A 188 6.50 24.86 1.21
CA ALA A 188 7.26 24.40 0.06
C ALA A 188 7.98 23.08 0.42
N GLU A 189 7.62 22.00 -0.27
CA GLU A 189 8.34 20.75 -0.11
C GLU A 189 9.81 20.98 -0.47
N PRO A 190 10.78 20.42 0.26
CA PRO A 190 12.16 20.39 -0.19
C PRO A 190 12.13 19.85 -1.63
N ARG A 191 12.84 20.50 -2.54
CA ARG A 191 12.95 20.00 -3.92
C ARG A 191 13.33 18.51 -3.83
N PRO A 192 12.60 17.63 -4.53
CA PRO A 192 13.01 16.23 -4.58
C PRO A 192 14.47 16.20 -5.05
N ASP A 193 15.28 15.42 -4.35
CA ASP A 193 16.63 15.13 -4.81
C ASP A 193 16.51 14.58 -6.23
N PRO A 194 17.13 15.20 -7.24
CA PRO A 194 17.04 14.75 -8.63
C PRO A 194 17.45 13.28 -8.80
N ASP A 195 18.36 12.79 -7.96
CA ASP A 195 18.85 11.40 -8.01
C ASP A 195 17.89 10.40 -7.35
N THR A 196 16.91 10.87 -6.59
CA THR A 196 15.89 10.05 -5.92
C THR A 196 14.46 10.38 -6.35
N ALA A 197 14.30 11.30 -7.30
CA ALA A 197 12.99 11.69 -7.82
C ALA A 197 12.41 10.56 -8.67
N SER A 198 11.44 9.83 -8.11
CA SER A 198 10.63 8.90 -8.91
C SER A 198 9.85 9.69 -9.96
N THR A 199 9.99 9.30 -11.20
CA THR A 199 9.22 9.87 -12.33
C THR A 199 7.79 9.30 -12.41
N GLY A 200 7.42 8.44 -11.47
CA GLY A 200 6.23 7.60 -11.56
C GLY A 200 6.53 6.29 -12.31
N ALA A 201 5.57 5.39 -12.33
CA ALA A 201 5.73 4.12 -13.03
C ALA A 201 4.40 3.54 -13.48
N ASP A 202 4.44 2.74 -14.53
CA ASP A 202 3.38 1.84 -14.96
C ASP A 202 3.61 0.47 -14.36
N PHE A 203 2.55 -0.09 -13.77
CA PHE A 203 2.54 -1.43 -13.19
C PHE A 203 1.63 -2.31 -14.01
N TYR A 204 2.12 -3.51 -14.35
CA TYR A 204 1.34 -4.57 -14.97
C TYR A 204 1.41 -5.78 -14.06
N THR A 205 0.26 -6.27 -13.62
CA THR A 205 0.20 -7.27 -12.56
C THR A 205 -0.78 -8.37 -12.89
N ARG A 206 -0.40 -9.61 -12.57
CA ARG A 206 -1.25 -10.80 -12.72
C ARG A 206 -1.05 -11.73 -11.55
N CYS A 207 -2.15 -12.26 -11.00
CA CYS A 207 -2.11 -13.27 -9.94
C CYS A 207 -2.18 -14.68 -10.53
N TYR A 208 -1.46 -15.61 -9.90
CA TYR A 208 -1.38 -17.02 -10.24
C TYR A 208 -1.68 -17.88 -9.02
N ALA A 209 -2.14 -19.10 -9.25
CA ALA A 209 -2.26 -20.15 -8.26
C ALA A 209 -1.30 -21.29 -8.61
N LEU A 210 -0.55 -21.78 -7.62
CA LEU A 210 0.29 -22.96 -7.77
C LEU A 210 -0.58 -24.22 -7.78
N HIS A 211 -0.25 -25.18 -8.61
CA HIS A 211 -0.93 -26.47 -8.68
C HIS A 211 -0.69 -27.32 -7.43
N TRP A 212 0.44 -27.10 -6.75
CA TRP A 212 0.81 -27.77 -5.50
C TRP A 212 1.55 -26.80 -4.56
N PRO A 213 1.59 -27.09 -3.25
CA PRO A 213 2.34 -26.28 -2.30
C PRO A 213 3.85 -26.34 -2.57
N GLY A 214 4.52 -25.19 -2.47
CA GLY A 214 5.97 -25.06 -2.62
C GLY A 214 6.32 -23.83 -3.43
N GLU A 215 7.63 -23.61 -3.62
CA GLU A 215 8.17 -22.58 -4.48
C GLU A 215 8.76 -23.23 -5.73
N PRO A 216 8.22 -22.95 -6.95
CA PRO A 216 8.76 -23.49 -8.19
C PRO A 216 10.17 -22.98 -8.50
N GLY A 217 10.52 -21.77 -8.02
CA GLY A 217 11.80 -21.12 -8.21
C GLY A 217 12.31 -20.46 -6.92
N GLU A 218 13.55 -19.98 -6.94
CA GLU A 218 14.18 -19.33 -5.79
C GLU A 218 13.59 -17.96 -5.50
N LEU A 219 13.47 -17.61 -4.21
CA LEU A 219 13.19 -16.27 -3.74
C LEU A 219 14.51 -15.48 -3.57
N ASN A 220 15.14 -15.13 -4.68
CA ASN A 220 16.44 -14.49 -4.73
C ASN A 220 16.51 -13.08 -4.12
N LEU A 221 15.35 -12.48 -3.80
CA LEU A 221 15.21 -11.20 -3.09
C LEU A 221 14.74 -11.38 -1.62
N GLY A 222 14.80 -12.59 -1.09
CA GLY A 222 14.37 -12.93 0.27
C GLY A 222 12.85 -13.07 0.43
N LEU A 223 12.08 -12.05 0.06
CA LEU A 223 10.59 -12.03 0.12
C LEU A 223 9.94 -12.14 -1.26
N ALA A 224 10.73 -12.10 -2.32
CA ALA A 224 10.29 -12.11 -3.70
C ALA A 224 11.32 -12.80 -4.60
N ALA A 225 10.90 -13.18 -5.80
CA ALA A 225 11.81 -13.53 -6.88
C ALA A 225 11.84 -12.44 -7.94
N GLY A 226 12.87 -12.44 -8.80
CA GLY A 226 13.01 -11.48 -9.90
C GLY A 226 14.10 -10.45 -9.66
N GLY A 227 13.94 -9.25 -10.22
CA GLY A 227 14.97 -8.20 -10.10
C GLY A 227 14.66 -6.92 -10.86
N ASP A 228 15.67 -6.05 -10.87
CA ASP A 228 15.74 -4.83 -11.67
C ASP A 228 16.62 -5.09 -12.91
N PHE A 229 16.06 -4.84 -14.07
CA PHE A 229 16.69 -5.06 -15.38
C PHE A 229 17.08 -3.73 -16.07
N GLY A 230 17.07 -2.63 -15.33
CA GLY A 230 17.40 -1.29 -15.79
C GLY A 230 16.18 -0.48 -16.25
N ASP A 231 15.65 -0.77 -17.42
CA ASP A 231 14.50 -0.06 -17.99
C ASP A 231 13.15 -0.56 -17.44
N TYR A 232 13.13 -1.67 -16.74
CA TYR A 232 11.99 -2.23 -16.05
C TYR A 232 12.43 -3.12 -14.88
N SER A 233 11.53 -3.41 -13.98
CA SER A 233 11.70 -4.48 -12.99
C SER A 233 10.57 -5.49 -13.10
N CYS A 234 10.85 -6.75 -12.72
CA CYS A 234 9.83 -7.77 -12.61
C CYS A 234 10.01 -8.54 -11.30
N ARG A 235 8.90 -8.80 -10.61
CA ARG A 235 8.90 -9.48 -9.32
C ARG A 235 7.78 -10.49 -9.20
N VAL A 236 8.10 -11.61 -8.58
CA VAL A 236 7.15 -12.58 -8.04
C VAL A 236 7.03 -12.35 -6.55
N VAL A 237 5.83 -12.11 -6.07
CA VAL A 237 5.52 -11.92 -4.64
C VAL A 237 4.59 -13.03 -4.18
N PRO A 238 5.06 -13.97 -3.35
CA PRO A 238 4.22 -15.01 -2.77
C PRO A 238 3.08 -14.44 -1.93
N ALA A 239 1.96 -15.17 -1.87
CA ALA A 239 0.76 -14.74 -1.17
C ALA A 239 0.03 -15.90 -0.47
N ASP A 240 -1.20 -15.66 -0.02
CA ASP A 240 -2.04 -16.63 0.66
C ASP A 240 -2.47 -17.79 -0.25
N ASN A 241 -2.78 -18.96 0.36
CA ASN A 241 -3.41 -20.10 -0.32
C ASN A 241 -2.67 -20.57 -1.58
N ASN A 242 -1.34 -20.67 -1.52
CA ASN A 242 -0.49 -21.06 -2.64
C ASN A 242 -0.68 -20.18 -3.90
N THR A 243 -1.00 -18.93 -3.70
CA THR A 243 -1.03 -17.94 -4.79
C THR A 243 0.21 -17.07 -4.75
N PHE A 244 0.49 -16.41 -5.86
CA PHE A 244 1.53 -15.40 -5.97
C PHE A 244 1.12 -14.35 -7.01
N THR A 245 1.80 -13.22 -6.96
CA THR A 245 1.59 -12.12 -7.89
C THR A 245 2.87 -11.89 -8.68
N VAL A 246 2.76 -11.83 -10.00
CA VAL A 246 3.84 -11.34 -10.87
C VAL A 246 3.54 -9.89 -11.21
N MET A 247 4.54 -9.02 -11.07
CA MET A 247 4.40 -7.59 -11.27
C MET A 247 5.59 -7.04 -12.07
N PHE A 248 5.29 -6.48 -13.24
CA PHE A 248 6.22 -5.65 -13.99
C PHE A 248 6.05 -4.19 -13.56
N THR A 249 7.16 -3.49 -13.39
CA THR A 249 7.20 -2.05 -13.12
C THR A 249 8.06 -1.39 -14.19
N VAL A 250 7.46 -0.46 -14.91
CA VAL A 250 8.11 0.31 -15.98
C VAL A 250 8.17 1.77 -15.56
N PRO A 251 9.35 2.35 -15.31
CA PRO A 251 9.46 3.76 -14.94
C PRO A 251 8.87 4.67 -16.02
N ALA A 252 8.09 5.66 -15.61
CA ALA A 252 7.58 6.68 -16.51
C ALA A 252 8.71 7.62 -16.92
N GLY A 253 8.80 7.93 -18.20
CA GLY A 253 9.82 8.88 -18.69
C GLY A 253 11.22 8.28 -18.90
N ALA A 254 11.33 6.98 -19.19
CA ALA A 254 12.56 6.40 -19.73
C ALA A 254 13.09 7.28 -20.88
N PRO A 255 14.44 7.56 -20.94
CA PRO A 255 15.04 8.67 -21.71
C PRO A 255 14.70 8.75 -23.20
N ASN A 256 14.03 7.78 -23.75
CA ASN A 256 13.71 7.71 -25.16
C ASN A 256 12.22 7.71 -25.52
N GLY A 257 11.30 7.91 -24.54
CA GLY A 257 9.84 7.87 -24.81
C GLY A 257 9.35 6.52 -25.39
N ALA A 258 10.31 5.65 -25.74
CA ALA A 258 10.09 4.39 -26.45
C ALA A 258 9.75 3.22 -25.49
N GLY A 259 10.05 3.35 -24.20
CA GLY A 259 9.82 2.28 -23.22
C GLY A 259 8.33 2.01 -23.00
N GLU A 260 7.54 3.06 -22.79
CA GLU A 260 6.08 2.92 -22.57
C GLU A 260 5.38 2.27 -23.76
N SER A 261 5.72 2.64 -24.98
CA SER A 261 5.07 2.10 -26.18
C SER A 261 5.51 0.66 -26.50
N ARG A 262 6.77 0.32 -26.26
CA ARG A 262 7.30 -1.01 -26.58
C ARG A 262 6.82 -2.09 -25.60
N LEU A 263 6.61 -1.74 -24.33
CA LEU A 263 6.15 -2.65 -23.28
C LEU A 263 4.62 -2.61 -23.07
N ALA A 264 3.89 -1.81 -23.86
CA ALA A 264 2.43 -1.77 -23.81
C ALA A 264 1.74 -3.15 -23.95
N PRO A 265 2.26 -4.13 -24.75
CA PRO A 265 1.68 -5.46 -24.80
C PRO A 265 1.70 -6.24 -23.49
N LEU A 266 2.45 -5.80 -22.46
CA LEU A 266 2.34 -6.34 -21.10
C LEU A 266 0.91 -6.23 -20.53
N SER A 267 0.08 -5.36 -21.08
CA SER A 267 -1.33 -5.24 -20.69
C SER A 267 -2.20 -6.41 -21.17
N SER A 268 -1.72 -7.18 -22.15
CA SER A 268 -2.43 -8.37 -22.64
C SER A 268 -2.01 -9.63 -21.88
N PRO A 269 -2.94 -10.61 -21.68
CA PRO A 269 -2.60 -11.88 -21.02
C PRO A 269 -1.46 -12.66 -21.68
N ASP A 270 -1.43 -12.69 -23.00
CA ASP A 270 -0.44 -13.45 -23.77
C ASP A 270 0.93 -12.75 -23.75
N GLY A 271 0.96 -11.43 -23.95
CA GLY A 271 2.18 -10.66 -23.85
C GLY A 271 2.78 -10.71 -22.44
N PHE A 272 1.94 -10.60 -21.41
CA PHE A 272 2.39 -10.74 -20.02
C PHE A 272 3.02 -12.10 -19.76
N GLN A 273 2.36 -13.17 -20.20
CA GLN A 273 2.86 -14.54 -20.03
C GLN A 273 4.17 -14.75 -20.77
N ALA A 274 4.25 -14.33 -22.03
CA ALA A 274 5.48 -14.45 -22.83
C ALA A 274 6.65 -13.70 -22.20
N ALA A 275 6.41 -12.46 -21.74
CA ALA A 275 7.41 -11.67 -21.07
C ALA A 275 7.90 -12.32 -19.76
N ALA A 276 6.98 -12.77 -18.91
CA ALA A 276 7.33 -13.41 -17.63
C ALA A 276 8.13 -14.71 -17.86
N SER A 277 7.73 -15.53 -18.85
CA SER A 277 8.41 -16.77 -19.18
C SER A 277 9.80 -16.55 -19.80
N SER A 278 10.10 -15.37 -20.35
CA SER A 278 11.41 -15.05 -20.91
C SER A 278 12.46 -14.64 -19.87
N ILE A 279 12.04 -14.40 -18.62
CA ILE A 279 12.94 -13.97 -17.54
C ILE A 279 13.35 -15.21 -16.72
N PRO A 280 14.62 -15.64 -16.74
CA PRO A 280 15.06 -16.88 -16.10
C PRO A 280 14.72 -16.99 -14.62
N ALA A 281 14.81 -15.88 -13.86
CA ALA A 281 14.48 -15.84 -12.43
C ALA A 281 12.97 -16.01 -12.12
N ILE A 282 12.12 -15.97 -13.15
CA ILE A 282 10.66 -15.96 -13.01
C ILE A 282 10.01 -17.10 -13.79
N ALA A 283 10.68 -17.61 -14.81
CA ALA A 283 10.15 -18.60 -15.76
C ALA A 283 9.53 -19.81 -15.07
N ASP A 284 10.21 -20.39 -14.07
CA ASP A 284 9.72 -21.55 -13.32
C ASP A 284 8.43 -21.25 -12.54
N TRP A 285 8.24 -20.01 -12.10
CA TRP A 285 7.05 -19.59 -11.37
C TRP A 285 5.80 -19.56 -12.26
N VAL A 286 5.97 -19.18 -13.51
CA VAL A 286 4.86 -19.00 -14.48
C VAL A 286 4.76 -20.14 -15.48
N ASP A 287 5.53 -21.20 -15.31
CA ASP A 287 5.41 -22.42 -16.12
C ASP A 287 3.98 -22.98 -15.98
N PRO A 288 3.26 -23.23 -17.09
CA PRO A 288 1.93 -23.84 -17.04
C PRO A 288 1.88 -25.19 -16.33
N ALA A 289 3.00 -25.90 -16.22
CA ALA A 289 3.08 -27.11 -15.43
C ALA A 289 3.12 -26.85 -13.92
N ALA A 290 3.54 -25.67 -13.45
CA ALA A 290 3.66 -25.29 -12.05
C ALA A 290 2.49 -24.44 -11.55
N ALA A 291 1.93 -23.54 -12.39
CA ALA A 291 0.93 -22.59 -11.98
C ALA A 291 -0.04 -22.21 -13.12
N GLU A 292 -1.20 -21.72 -12.73
CA GLU A 292 -2.18 -21.15 -13.64
C GLU A 292 -2.55 -19.71 -13.24
N PRO A 293 -2.80 -18.81 -14.21
CA PRO A 293 -3.26 -17.47 -13.91
C PRO A 293 -4.71 -17.49 -13.40
N ILE A 294 -4.96 -16.81 -12.27
CA ILE A 294 -6.30 -16.70 -11.66
C ILE A 294 -6.93 -15.32 -11.84
N THR A 295 -6.20 -14.37 -12.44
CA THR A 295 -6.74 -13.04 -12.81
C THR A 295 -6.35 -12.68 -14.24
N GLY A 296 -7.04 -11.69 -14.82
CA GLY A 296 -6.53 -10.93 -15.95
C GLY A 296 -5.30 -10.10 -15.55
N VAL A 297 -4.74 -9.41 -16.52
CA VAL A 297 -3.68 -8.41 -16.25
C VAL A 297 -4.33 -7.12 -15.77
N THR A 298 -3.86 -6.59 -14.66
CA THR A 298 -4.25 -5.28 -14.12
C THR A 298 -3.15 -4.28 -14.43
N SER A 299 -3.50 -3.17 -15.05
CA SER A 299 -2.59 -2.06 -15.31
C SER A 299 -2.89 -0.91 -14.37
N LEU A 300 -1.85 -0.31 -13.79
CA LEU A 300 -1.97 0.84 -12.90
C LEU A 300 -0.83 1.82 -13.16
N ARG A 301 -1.14 3.09 -13.39
CA ARG A 301 -0.15 4.16 -13.43
C ARG A 301 -0.11 4.89 -12.09
N LEU A 302 1.05 4.92 -11.47
CA LEU A 302 1.30 5.74 -10.29
C LEU A 302 2.13 6.97 -10.66
N PRO A 303 1.73 8.17 -10.18
CA PRO A 303 2.51 9.37 -10.38
C PRO A 303 3.81 9.34 -9.56
N PRO A 304 4.68 10.35 -9.75
CA PRO A 304 5.86 10.54 -8.94
C PRO A 304 5.56 10.51 -7.44
N VAL A 305 6.48 9.94 -6.69
CA VAL A 305 6.43 9.86 -5.22
C VAL A 305 6.34 11.27 -4.61
N ARG A 306 5.46 11.40 -3.61
CA ARG A 306 5.36 12.61 -2.78
C ARG A 306 5.85 12.26 -1.38
N ARG A 307 6.94 12.87 -0.97
CA ARG A 307 7.45 12.73 0.39
C ARG A 307 6.80 13.82 1.26
N GLY A 308 6.01 13.40 2.25
CA GLY A 308 5.54 14.28 3.31
C GLY A 308 6.67 14.60 4.31
N GLY A 309 6.48 15.63 5.10
CA GLY A 309 7.38 16.00 6.19
C GLY A 309 6.57 16.41 7.42
N ALA A 310 7.20 16.44 8.60
CA ALA A 310 6.54 16.84 9.86
C ALA A 310 5.85 18.22 9.74
N SER A 311 6.45 19.14 9.00
CA SER A 311 5.88 20.49 8.77
C SER A 311 4.63 20.48 7.89
N ALA A 312 4.45 19.48 7.04
CA ALA A 312 3.25 19.33 6.22
C ALA A 312 2.03 18.88 7.04
N MET A 313 2.25 18.30 8.22
CA MET A 313 1.21 17.72 9.07
C MET A 313 0.52 18.73 10.00
N ALA A 314 1.20 19.80 10.39
CA ALA A 314 0.71 20.78 11.37
C ALA A 314 -0.13 21.92 10.73
N ARG A 315 -0.66 21.70 9.51
CA ARG A 315 -1.34 22.75 8.73
C ARG A 315 -2.65 23.23 9.37
N LEU A 316 -3.37 22.33 10.02
CA LEU A 316 -4.64 22.64 10.68
C LEU A 316 -4.72 21.93 12.03
N PRO A 317 -4.73 22.65 13.17
CA PRO A 317 -4.94 22.05 14.48
C PRO A 317 -6.24 21.25 14.55
N GLY A 318 -6.15 20.00 14.99
CA GLY A 318 -7.25 19.03 15.00
C GLY A 318 -7.28 18.09 13.80
N LEU A 319 -6.38 18.25 12.82
CA LEU A 319 -6.25 17.34 11.68
C LEU A 319 -4.86 16.72 11.64
N VAL A 320 -4.78 15.41 11.49
CA VAL A 320 -3.53 14.63 11.38
C VAL A 320 -3.61 13.65 10.23
N ALA A 321 -2.57 13.53 9.42
CA ALA A 321 -2.49 12.58 8.33
C ALA A 321 -1.79 11.27 8.77
N VAL A 322 -2.21 10.12 8.17
CA VAL A 322 -1.61 8.79 8.37
C VAL A 322 -1.47 8.06 7.04
N GLY A 323 -0.59 7.07 6.98
CA GLY A 323 -0.37 6.27 5.77
C GLY A 323 0.09 7.10 4.59
N ASP A 324 -0.43 6.81 3.39
CA ASP A 324 -0.02 7.49 2.16
C ASP A 324 -0.50 8.95 2.08
N ALA A 325 -1.45 9.38 2.91
CA ALA A 325 -1.79 10.79 3.06
C ALA A 325 -0.68 11.56 3.80
N LEU A 326 0.06 10.88 4.69
CA LEU A 326 1.23 11.41 5.38
C LEU A 326 2.46 11.35 4.49
N HIS A 327 2.75 10.18 3.93
CA HIS A 327 3.96 9.88 3.18
C HIS A 327 3.70 8.83 2.14
N THR A 328 3.83 9.19 0.87
CA THR A 328 3.77 8.26 -0.25
C THR A 328 5.19 7.89 -0.64
N GLY A 329 5.63 6.70 -0.25
CA GLY A 329 6.94 6.16 -0.61
C GLY A 329 6.99 5.59 -2.02
N ASP A 330 8.18 5.31 -2.53
CA ASP A 330 8.35 4.57 -3.77
C ASP A 330 7.82 3.13 -3.59
N PRO A 331 6.85 2.67 -4.38
CA PRO A 331 6.29 1.32 -4.27
C PRO A 331 7.34 0.22 -4.39
N VAL A 332 8.44 0.49 -5.08
CA VAL A 332 9.58 -0.42 -5.24
C VAL A 332 10.21 -0.76 -3.89
N TRP A 333 10.16 0.14 -2.92
CA TRP A 333 10.73 -0.07 -1.58
C TRP A 333 9.85 -0.90 -0.64
N CYS A 334 8.60 -1.15 -1.02
CA CYS A 334 7.67 -2.00 -0.26
C CYS A 334 7.43 -1.60 1.21
N SER A 335 7.72 -0.36 1.59
CA SER A 335 7.57 0.15 2.97
C SER A 335 6.15 0.64 3.31
N GLY A 336 5.31 0.88 2.30
CA GLY A 336 4.00 1.53 2.46
C GLY A 336 3.07 0.84 3.47
N MET A 337 3.08 -0.49 3.54
CA MET A 337 2.26 -1.24 4.51
C MET A 337 2.74 -1.02 5.95
N ALA A 338 4.05 -1.04 6.18
CA ALA A 338 4.61 -0.78 7.51
C ALA A 338 4.33 0.66 7.96
N VAL A 339 4.48 1.63 7.06
CA VAL A 339 4.15 3.04 7.31
C VAL A 339 2.67 3.20 7.65
N ALA A 340 1.77 2.56 6.90
CA ALA A 340 0.33 2.65 7.14
C ALA A 340 -0.08 2.11 8.52
N LEU A 341 0.46 0.96 8.91
CA LEU A 341 0.20 0.35 10.22
C LEU A 341 0.79 1.20 11.35
N ALA A 342 2.09 1.52 11.27
CA ALA A 342 2.80 2.21 12.35
C ALA A 342 2.26 3.63 12.58
N SER A 343 2.03 4.41 11.52
CA SER A 343 1.47 5.77 11.64
C SER A 343 0.07 5.75 12.24
N GLY A 344 -0.77 4.78 11.84
CA GLY A 344 -2.12 4.63 12.38
C GLY A 344 -2.14 4.30 13.88
N LEU A 345 -1.28 3.38 14.32
CA LEU A 345 -1.13 3.01 15.73
C LEU A 345 -0.56 4.15 16.57
N ALA A 346 0.46 4.84 16.05
CA ALA A 346 1.06 6.00 16.72
C ALA A 346 0.04 7.14 16.88
N CYS A 347 -0.80 7.37 15.87
CA CYS A 347 -1.90 8.33 15.96
C CYS A 347 -2.86 7.97 17.09
N ALA A 348 -3.31 6.73 17.15
CA ALA A 348 -4.22 6.27 18.18
C ALA A 348 -3.62 6.39 19.61
N SER A 349 -2.35 6.02 19.76
CA SER A 349 -1.63 6.15 21.04
C SER A 349 -1.49 7.60 21.48
N ALA A 350 -1.07 8.49 20.56
CA ALA A 350 -0.90 9.91 20.86
C ALA A 350 -2.23 10.62 21.19
N VAL A 351 -3.31 10.27 20.50
CA VAL A 351 -4.66 10.81 20.78
C VAL A 351 -5.15 10.34 22.13
N SER A 352 -4.93 9.07 22.49
CA SER A 352 -5.28 8.56 23.83
C SER A 352 -4.54 9.32 24.93
N ALA A 353 -3.21 9.44 24.81
CA ALA A 353 -2.38 10.17 25.76
C ALA A 353 -2.82 11.65 25.93
N ALA A 354 -3.15 12.33 24.82
CA ALA A 354 -3.66 13.70 24.86
C ALA A 354 -5.03 13.80 25.58
N ARG A 355 -5.89 12.78 25.43
CA ARG A 355 -7.17 12.72 26.15
C ARG A 355 -7.00 12.46 27.64
N ASP A 356 -5.97 11.70 28.02
CA ASP A 356 -5.61 11.43 29.42
C ASP A 356 -4.92 12.62 30.09
N GLY A 357 -4.73 13.73 29.36
CA GLY A 357 -4.21 15.00 29.87
C GLY A 357 -2.72 15.21 29.63
N GLU A 358 -2.06 14.34 28.88
CA GLU A 358 -0.66 14.54 28.51
C GLU A 358 -0.52 15.65 27.46
N THR A 359 0.56 16.41 27.54
CA THR A 359 0.92 17.37 26.49
C THR A 359 1.66 16.62 25.39
N VAL A 360 0.94 16.27 24.30
CA VAL A 360 1.47 15.49 23.18
C VAL A 360 1.29 16.24 21.87
N ASP A 361 2.34 16.35 21.09
CA ASP A 361 2.25 16.71 19.68
C ASP A 361 1.92 15.42 18.88
N VAL A 362 0.64 15.25 18.56
CA VAL A 362 0.15 14.07 17.85
C VAL A 362 0.80 13.96 16.47
N ALA A 363 0.96 15.08 15.75
CA ALA A 363 1.55 15.07 14.43
C ALA A 363 3.02 14.65 14.46
N ALA A 364 3.82 15.18 15.40
CA ALA A 364 5.21 14.77 15.58
C ALA A 364 5.33 13.27 15.90
N ARG A 365 4.52 12.74 16.83
CA ARG A 365 4.53 11.31 17.18
C ARG A 365 4.20 10.41 16.00
N VAL A 366 3.25 10.80 15.16
CA VAL A 366 2.87 10.05 13.96
C VAL A 366 4.00 10.08 12.93
N TRP A 367 4.64 11.25 12.75
CA TRP A 367 5.78 11.37 11.84
C TRP A 367 6.96 10.53 12.30
N ASP A 368 7.34 10.62 13.57
CA ASP A 368 8.48 9.87 14.12
C ASP A 368 8.32 8.36 13.94
N ALA A 369 7.10 7.84 14.13
CA ALA A 369 6.80 6.43 13.92
C ALA A 369 6.86 5.98 12.45
N ALA A 370 6.67 6.91 11.51
CA ALA A 370 6.66 6.64 10.08
C ALA A 370 8.01 6.91 9.42
N ALA A 371 8.78 7.89 9.90
CA ALA A 371 9.96 8.43 9.24
C ALA A 371 11.04 7.38 8.98
N ASP A 372 11.36 6.58 9.98
CA ASP A 372 12.37 5.52 9.86
C ASP A 372 11.93 4.46 8.83
N LEU A 373 10.65 4.09 8.83
CA LEU A 373 10.08 3.12 7.90
C LEU A 373 9.99 3.66 6.48
N ALA A 374 9.74 4.95 6.34
CA ALA A 374 9.69 5.64 5.06
C ALA A 374 11.06 5.78 4.39
N ALA A 375 12.12 5.80 5.19
CA ALA A 375 13.49 5.94 4.71
C ALA A 375 14.14 4.60 4.27
N TYR A 376 13.56 3.45 4.68
CA TYR A 376 14.17 2.14 4.43
C TYR A 376 13.43 1.33 3.36
N PRO A 377 14.14 0.81 2.34
CA PRO A 377 13.56 -0.17 1.43
C PRO A 377 13.35 -1.50 2.16
N ALA A 378 12.11 -1.96 2.23
CA ALA A 378 11.78 -3.28 2.78
C ALA A 378 12.15 -4.42 1.82
N CYS A 379 12.33 -4.11 0.52
CA CYS A 379 12.78 -5.04 -0.51
C CYS A 379 14.07 -4.55 -1.15
N ALA A 380 15.07 -5.41 -1.23
CA ALA A 380 16.25 -5.15 -2.04
C ALA A 380 15.88 -5.18 -3.53
N CYS A 381 16.33 -4.17 -4.27
CA CYS A 381 16.32 -4.19 -5.73
C CYS A 381 17.70 -4.59 -6.20
N ALA A 382 17.96 -5.90 -6.37
CA ALA A 382 19.17 -6.35 -7.00
C ALA A 382 19.10 -6.08 -8.51
N ARG A 383 20.08 -5.37 -9.05
CA ARG A 383 20.29 -5.36 -10.50
C ARG A 383 20.67 -6.76 -10.96
N MET A 384 19.93 -7.28 -11.91
CA MET A 384 20.13 -8.62 -12.43
C MET A 384 20.46 -8.58 -13.90
N SER A 385 21.24 -9.56 -14.34
CA SER A 385 21.41 -9.87 -15.76
C SER A 385 20.15 -10.59 -16.24
N GLY A 386 19.54 -10.07 -17.28
CA GLY A 386 18.33 -10.61 -17.88
C GLY A 386 18.01 -9.92 -19.20
N PRO A 387 16.86 -10.22 -19.82
CA PRO A 387 16.47 -9.56 -21.06
C PRO A 387 16.42 -8.05 -20.89
N SER A 388 17.00 -7.31 -21.84
CA SER A 388 16.82 -5.86 -21.91
C SER A 388 15.37 -5.52 -22.28
N ALA A 389 14.96 -4.27 -22.12
CA ALA A 389 13.65 -3.82 -22.61
C ALA A 389 13.51 -4.02 -24.13
N GLY A 390 14.62 -3.98 -24.88
CA GLY A 390 14.65 -4.31 -26.31
C GLY A 390 14.33 -5.78 -26.58
N ASP A 391 15.01 -6.69 -25.89
CA ASP A 391 14.77 -8.13 -26.02
C ASP A 391 13.32 -8.48 -25.60
N LEU A 392 12.83 -7.87 -24.53
CA LEU A 392 11.45 -8.05 -24.08
C LEU A 392 10.45 -7.54 -25.10
N ALA A 393 10.73 -6.41 -25.75
CA ALA A 393 9.90 -5.86 -26.80
C ALA A 393 9.84 -6.77 -28.05
N GLU A 394 10.92 -7.46 -28.38
CA GLU A 394 10.93 -8.45 -29.46
C GLU A 394 10.06 -9.67 -29.13
N VAL A 395 10.14 -10.17 -27.88
CA VAL A 395 9.27 -11.24 -27.39
C VAL A 395 7.81 -10.81 -27.47
N LEU A 396 7.50 -9.59 -27.05
CA LEU A 396 6.15 -9.02 -27.07
C LEU A 396 5.63 -8.81 -28.51
N ALA A 397 6.48 -8.43 -29.45
CA ALA A 397 6.12 -8.28 -30.87
C ALA A 397 5.76 -9.63 -31.51
N GLY A 398 6.45 -10.71 -31.14
CA GLY A 398 6.16 -12.07 -31.58
C GLY A 398 4.86 -12.66 -30.97
N SER A 399 4.44 -12.13 -29.83
CA SER A 399 3.22 -12.54 -29.12
C SER A 399 1.97 -11.74 -29.53
N ALA A 400 2.12 -10.68 -30.32
CA ALA A 400 0.99 -9.89 -30.81
C ALA A 400 0.12 -10.76 -31.76
N PRO A 401 -1.22 -10.79 -31.60
CA PRO A 401 -2.07 -11.48 -32.55
C PRO A 401 -1.86 -10.85 -33.93
N VAL A 402 -1.63 -11.70 -34.94
CA VAL A 402 -1.59 -11.27 -36.36
C VAL A 402 -2.92 -10.58 -36.63
N PRO A 403 -2.95 -9.31 -37.10
CA PRO A 403 -4.21 -8.67 -37.43
C PRO A 403 -4.91 -9.50 -38.47
N VAL A 404 -6.10 -10.01 -38.16
CA VAL A 404 -6.96 -10.69 -39.12
C VAL A 404 -7.42 -9.62 -40.10
N GLY A 405 -6.85 -9.67 -41.33
CA GLY A 405 -7.17 -8.80 -42.43
C GLY A 405 -8.60 -9.00 -42.98
#